data_8cf36b469b1aa5355281d60d9e29d5f1
#
_entry.id   8cf36b469b1aa5355281d60d9e29d5f1
#
_cell.length_a   1.000
_cell.length_b   1.000
_cell.length_c   1.000
_cell.angle_alpha   90.00
_cell.angle_beta   90.00
_cell.angle_gamma   90.00
#
_symmetry.space_group_name_H-M   'P 1'
#
loop_
_entity.id
_entity.type
_entity.pdbx_description
1 polymer ?
#
loop_
_entity_poly.entity_id
_entity_poly.type
_entity_poly.pdbx_seq_one_letter_code
_entity_poly.pdbx_strand_id
1 'polypeptide(L)'
;MNNYKYFSDVLKNGYFTETPCQFCGSSEHCLEGSFFDRDDNLVSICLNCFDKRKVSVDIPSYIADRVVKKQNEKVTELSFCPPVPWIQNNDWPVCCDDYMTYIGEWEREDFIKNSTNGDGLSLLKELLIDELKNNVESYEALWADLGYETAAFVFKC
;
A
#
# COMPACT_ATOMS: atom_id res chain seq x y z
N MET A 1 10.41 16.77 0.19
CA MET A 1 8.97 16.69 -0.09
C MET A 1 8.53 15.24 -0.19
N ASN A 2 7.38 14.93 0.36
CA ASN A 2 6.89 13.57 0.58
C ASN A 2 6.19 12.99 -0.67
N ASN A 3 6.92 12.94 -1.78
CA ASN A 3 6.42 12.38 -3.04
C ASN A 3 7.10 11.05 -3.32
N TYR A 4 6.31 10.02 -3.46
CA TYR A 4 6.78 8.66 -3.70
C TYR A 4 6.20 8.13 -5.02
N LYS A 5 7.02 7.46 -5.81
CA LYS A 5 6.60 6.99 -7.14
C LYS A 5 5.44 6.00 -7.06
N TYR A 6 5.50 5.08 -6.10
CA TYR A 6 4.52 4.00 -6.01
C TYR A 6 3.52 4.17 -4.86
N PHE A 7 3.52 5.32 -4.19
CA PHE A 7 2.62 5.59 -3.08
C PHE A 7 2.08 7.02 -3.19
N SER A 8 0.80 7.15 -3.46
CA SER A 8 0.13 8.45 -3.67
C SER A 8 -0.32 9.07 -2.34
N ASP A 9 -0.13 10.37 -2.21
CA ASP A 9 -0.66 11.18 -1.11
C ASP A 9 -0.42 10.55 0.28
N VAL A 10 0.82 10.52 0.70
CA VAL A 10 1.22 9.88 1.96
C VAL A 10 0.52 10.48 3.18
N LEU A 11 0.23 11.77 3.17
CA LEU A 11 -0.45 12.41 4.30
C LEU A 11 -1.89 11.90 4.48
N LYS A 12 -2.54 11.52 3.38
CA LYS A 12 -3.87 10.94 3.37
C LYS A 12 -3.83 9.42 3.54
N ASN A 13 -2.95 8.74 2.82
CA ASN A 13 -2.95 7.29 2.68
C ASN A 13 -1.92 6.58 3.55
N GLY A 14 -1.00 7.30 4.18
CA GLY A 14 0.01 6.72 5.05
C GLY A 14 -0.56 6.18 6.35
N TYR A 15 0.15 5.21 6.92
CA TYR A 15 -0.23 4.57 8.17
C TYR A 15 0.68 5.09 9.27
N PHE A 16 0.15 5.99 10.10
CA PHE A 16 0.90 6.71 11.12
C PHE A 16 0.65 6.17 12.51
N THR A 17 1.63 6.35 13.38
CA THR A 17 1.56 6.04 14.81
C THR A 17 1.78 7.30 15.64
N GLU A 18 1.27 7.30 16.88
CA GLU A 18 1.53 8.36 17.84
C GLU A 18 2.91 8.24 18.51
N THR A 19 3.58 7.12 18.34
CA THR A 19 4.92 6.91 18.89
C THR A 19 5.93 7.84 18.22
N PRO A 20 6.75 8.59 18.98
CA PRO A 20 7.76 9.47 18.40
C PRO A 20 8.78 8.72 17.56
N CYS A 21 9.32 9.40 16.57
CA CYS A 21 10.36 8.86 15.68
C CYS A 21 11.58 8.39 16.50
N GLN A 22 11.96 7.14 16.31
CA GLN A 22 13.10 6.59 17.03
C GLN A 22 14.46 7.14 16.59
N PHE A 23 14.52 7.88 15.47
CA PHE A 23 15.76 8.45 14.95
C PHE A 23 15.97 9.92 15.37
N CYS A 24 14.90 10.72 15.45
CA CYS A 24 15.03 12.14 15.76
C CYS A 24 14.10 12.63 16.88
N GLY A 25 13.22 11.78 17.39
CA GLY A 25 12.29 12.12 18.48
C GLY A 25 11.08 12.94 18.07
N SER A 26 10.94 13.31 16.80
CA SER A 26 9.78 14.05 16.31
C SER A 26 8.50 13.22 16.45
N SER A 27 7.40 13.86 16.82
CA SER A 27 6.07 13.25 16.85
C SER A 27 5.23 13.59 15.62
N GLU A 28 5.81 14.24 14.63
CA GLU A 28 5.10 14.67 13.43
C GLU A 28 5.18 13.64 12.32
N HIS A 29 4.03 13.18 11.86
CA HIS A 29 3.88 12.25 10.74
C HIS A 29 4.83 11.04 10.82
N CYS A 30 4.70 10.27 11.89
CA CYS A 30 5.51 9.09 12.12
C CYS A 30 4.84 7.84 11.55
N LEU A 31 5.51 7.18 10.61
CA LEU A 31 5.05 5.91 10.02
C LEU A 31 5.16 4.79 11.06
N GLU A 32 4.17 3.90 11.08
CA GLU A 32 4.15 2.72 11.94
C GLU A 32 5.22 1.72 11.50
N GLY A 33 6.18 1.46 12.36
CA GLY A 33 7.34 0.63 12.04
C GLY A 33 7.02 -0.83 11.76
N SER A 34 5.98 -1.37 12.40
CA SER A 34 5.59 -2.77 12.22
C SER A 34 5.18 -3.12 10.79
N PHE A 35 4.74 -2.14 10.00
CA PHE A 35 4.32 -2.35 8.61
C PHE A 35 5.49 -2.43 7.62
N PHE A 36 6.72 -2.16 8.07
CA PHE A 36 7.92 -2.26 7.23
C PHE A 36 8.35 -3.72 6.97
N ASP A 37 7.75 -4.67 7.66
CA ASP A 37 8.03 -6.12 7.53
C ASP A 37 9.52 -6.45 7.68
N ARG A 38 10.15 -5.86 8.69
CA ARG A 38 11.57 -6.03 8.99
C ARG A 38 11.75 -6.86 10.24
N ASP A 39 12.88 -7.58 10.29
CA ASP A 39 13.27 -8.38 11.47
C ASP A 39 13.84 -7.54 12.62
N ASP A 40 14.18 -6.28 12.38
CA ASP A 40 14.63 -5.36 13.41
C ASP A 40 13.46 -4.71 14.15
N ASN A 41 13.71 -4.17 15.35
CA ASN A 41 12.68 -3.56 16.18
C ASN A 41 12.36 -2.12 15.72
N LEU A 42 12.01 -1.95 14.46
CA LEU A 42 11.54 -0.66 13.96
C LEU A 42 10.16 -0.37 14.53
N VAL A 43 10.01 0.67 15.32
CA VAL A 43 8.76 1.07 15.97
C VAL A 43 8.13 2.24 15.25
N SER A 44 8.92 3.26 14.93
CA SER A 44 8.40 4.50 14.37
C SER A 44 9.49 5.25 13.62
N ILE A 45 9.15 5.83 12.48
CA ILE A 45 10.03 6.74 11.73
C ILE A 45 9.21 7.87 11.13
N CYS A 46 9.59 9.12 11.39
CA CYS A 46 8.91 10.26 10.79
C CYS A 46 9.24 10.37 9.29
N LEU A 47 8.36 11.02 8.52
CA LEU A 47 8.54 11.17 7.08
C LEU A 47 9.86 11.86 6.73
N ASN A 48 10.32 12.82 7.53
CA ASN A 48 11.58 13.50 7.29
C ASN A 48 12.78 12.54 7.36
N CYS A 49 12.81 11.65 8.36
CA CYS A 49 13.85 10.63 8.49
C CYS A 49 13.72 9.56 7.39
N PHE A 50 12.49 9.20 7.03
CA PHE A 50 12.24 8.25 5.94
C PHE A 50 12.69 8.83 4.60
N ASP A 51 12.43 10.10 4.33
CA ASP A 51 12.89 10.78 3.11
C ASP A 51 14.41 10.84 3.00
N LYS A 52 15.10 10.82 4.13
CA LYS A 52 16.57 10.71 4.20
C LYS A 52 17.09 9.29 4.01
N ARG A 53 16.20 8.36 3.69
CA ARG A 53 16.50 6.95 3.42
C ARG A 53 17.21 6.24 4.57
N LYS A 54 16.85 6.56 5.82
CA LYS A 54 17.43 5.90 7.00
C LYS A 54 17.00 4.46 7.15
N VAL A 55 15.81 4.09 6.66
CA VAL A 55 15.32 2.72 6.59
C VAL A 55 14.61 2.49 5.27
N SER A 56 14.52 1.23 4.88
CA SER A 56 13.76 0.80 3.71
C SER A 56 12.79 -0.32 4.10
N VAL A 57 11.75 -0.49 3.29
CA VAL A 57 10.86 -1.65 3.36
C VAL A 57 11.57 -2.85 2.73
N ASP A 58 11.46 -4.03 3.35
CA ASP A 58 11.98 -5.26 2.76
C ASP A 58 11.11 -5.68 1.57
N ILE A 59 11.74 -5.84 0.40
CA ILE A 59 11.07 -6.31 -0.80
C ILE A 59 11.50 -7.76 -1.06
N PRO A 60 10.58 -8.74 -0.90
CA PRO A 60 10.91 -10.13 -1.17
C PRO A 60 11.34 -10.36 -2.62
N SER A 61 12.18 -11.36 -2.85
CA SER A 61 12.71 -11.65 -4.18
C SER A 61 11.60 -11.93 -5.20
N TYR A 62 10.52 -12.62 -4.79
CA TYR A 62 9.41 -12.92 -5.70
C TYR A 62 8.62 -11.66 -6.11
N ILE A 63 8.65 -10.60 -5.30
CA ILE A 63 8.09 -9.29 -5.69
C ILE A 63 9.08 -8.54 -6.59
N ALA A 64 10.38 -8.61 -6.28
CA ALA A 64 11.42 -8.02 -7.13
C ALA A 64 11.40 -8.61 -8.56
N ASP A 65 11.15 -9.91 -8.66
CA ASP A 65 11.14 -10.63 -9.94
C ASP A 65 9.91 -10.33 -10.81
N ARG A 66 8.92 -9.61 -10.28
CA ARG A 66 7.73 -9.20 -11.05
C ARG A 66 8.02 -8.15 -12.13
N VAL A 67 9.15 -7.45 -12.02
CA VAL A 67 9.59 -6.46 -13.02
C VAL A 67 10.93 -6.91 -13.62
N VAL A 68 11.15 -6.61 -14.88
CA VAL A 68 12.32 -7.07 -15.63
C VAL A 68 13.23 -5.91 -16.01
N LYS A 69 12.71 -4.93 -16.73
CA LYS A 69 13.52 -3.78 -17.16
C LYS A 69 13.81 -2.86 -16.01
N LYS A 70 15.09 -2.49 -15.83
CA LYS A 70 15.53 -1.62 -14.73
C LYS A 70 15.10 -2.13 -13.36
N GLN A 71 15.14 -3.44 -13.16
CA GLN A 71 14.68 -4.11 -11.96
C GLN A 71 15.25 -3.49 -10.69
N ASN A 72 16.57 -3.30 -10.62
CA ASN A 72 17.23 -2.77 -9.44
C ASN A 72 16.75 -1.35 -9.08
N GLU A 73 16.57 -0.50 -10.09
CA GLU A 73 16.07 0.88 -9.87
C GLU A 73 14.64 0.86 -9.34
N LYS A 74 13.78 0.04 -9.95
CA LYS A 74 12.36 -0.07 -9.55
C LYS A 74 12.22 -0.66 -8.15
N VAL A 75 12.96 -1.70 -7.83
CA VAL A 75 12.94 -2.33 -6.50
C VAL A 75 13.46 -1.36 -5.44
N THR A 76 14.52 -0.63 -5.73
CA THR A 76 15.05 0.39 -4.82
C THR A 76 14.02 1.48 -4.56
N GLU A 77 13.38 1.98 -5.60
CA GLU A 77 12.34 3.00 -5.48
C GLU A 77 11.15 2.49 -4.66
N LEU A 78 10.72 1.26 -4.88
CA LEU A 78 9.65 0.63 -4.11
C LEU A 78 10.03 0.48 -2.64
N SER A 79 11.26 0.09 -2.34
CA SER A 79 11.74 -0.11 -0.97
C SER A 79 11.77 1.19 -0.15
N PHE A 80 11.79 2.34 -0.81
CA PHE A 80 11.73 3.66 -0.19
C PHE A 80 10.36 4.33 -0.35
N CYS A 81 9.32 3.57 -0.66
CA CYS A 81 7.94 4.01 -0.53
C CYS A 81 7.39 3.63 0.85
N PRO A 82 6.45 4.41 1.40
CA PRO A 82 5.82 4.05 2.68
C PRO A 82 5.17 2.67 2.63
N PRO A 83 5.17 1.94 3.76
CA PRO A 83 4.59 0.59 3.78
C PRO A 83 3.07 0.62 3.75
N VAL A 84 2.51 -0.45 3.20
CA VAL A 84 1.08 -0.79 3.27
C VAL A 84 0.94 -1.91 4.31
N PRO A 85 -0.13 -1.94 5.11
CA PRO A 85 -0.29 -2.95 6.17
C PRO A 85 -0.74 -4.31 5.60
N TRP A 86 0.13 -4.94 4.83
CA TRP A 86 -0.12 -6.25 4.23
C TRP A 86 -0.33 -7.33 5.28
N ILE A 87 -1.27 -8.23 5.04
CA ILE A 87 -1.40 -9.46 5.81
C ILE A 87 -0.30 -10.44 5.41
N GLN A 88 0.07 -10.44 4.14
CA GLN A 88 1.17 -11.24 3.58
C GLN A 88 2.11 -10.32 2.80
N ASN A 89 3.38 -10.48 3.06
CA ASN A 89 4.57 -9.76 2.55
C ASN A 89 4.40 -8.98 1.25
N ASN A 90 4.19 -7.66 1.35
CA ASN A 90 4.39 -6.71 0.24
C ASN A 90 3.94 -7.20 -1.14
N ASP A 91 2.73 -7.75 -1.24
CA ASP A 91 2.20 -8.33 -2.48
C ASP A 91 1.88 -7.24 -3.54
N TRP A 92 2.89 -6.47 -3.90
CA TRP A 92 2.76 -5.28 -4.73
C TRP A 92 2.42 -5.64 -6.18
N PRO A 93 1.29 -5.18 -6.72
CA PRO A 93 0.89 -5.50 -8.08
C PRO A 93 1.73 -4.76 -9.12
N VAL A 94 1.81 -5.34 -10.30
CA VAL A 94 2.56 -4.77 -11.43
C VAL A 94 1.65 -4.60 -12.65
N CYS A 95 2.00 -3.60 -13.47
CA CYS A 95 1.33 -3.31 -14.72
C CYS A 95 2.38 -2.76 -15.71
N CYS A 96 2.43 -3.29 -16.93
CA CYS A 96 3.35 -2.80 -17.95
C CYS A 96 4.83 -2.82 -17.52
N ASP A 97 5.24 -3.88 -16.85
CA ASP A 97 6.60 -4.07 -16.34
C ASP A 97 7.05 -2.99 -15.33
N ASP A 98 6.10 -2.45 -14.57
CA ASP A 98 6.40 -1.53 -13.46
C ASP A 98 5.44 -1.81 -12.29
N TYR A 99 5.83 -1.38 -11.09
CA TYR A 99 4.94 -1.49 -9.94
C TYR A 99 3.80 -0.47 -10.07
N MET A 100 2.63 -0.89 -9.65
CA MET A 100 1.46 0.00 -9.62
C MET A 100 1.59 0.99 -8.46
N THR A 101 0.88 2.10 -8.57
CA THR A 101 0.86 3.14 -7.51
C THR A 101 -0.28 2.88 -6.55
N TYR A 102 0.03 2.75 -5.27
CA TYR A 102 -0.97 2.66 -4.21
C TYR A 102 -1.73 3.98 -4.09
N ILE A 103 -3.06 3.92 -4.17
CA ILE A 103 -3.92 5.10 -4.09
C ILE A 103 -4.83 5.12 -2.86
N GLY A 104 -4.77 4.10 -2.03
CA GLY A 104 -5.43 4.09 -0.74
C GLY A 104 -6.15 2.80 -0.41
N GLU A 105 -6.56 2.73 0.84
CA GLU A 105 -7.47 1.71 1.34
C GLU A 105 -8.90 2.22 1.16
N TRP A 106 -9.69 1.51 0.35
CA TRP A 106 -11.02 1.95 -0.02
C TRP A 106 -12.10 1.20 0.76
N GLU A 107 -13.07 1.96 1.25
CA GLU A 107 -14.33 1.48 1.77
C GLU A 107 -15.44 1.60 0.72
N ARG A 108 -16.66 1.19 1.06
CA ARG A 108 -17.80 1.23 0.13
C ARG A 108 -18.03 2.62 -0.47
N GLU A 109 -17.91 3.65 0.35
CA GLU A 109 -18.12 5.05 -0.09
C GLU A 109 -17.11 5.45 -1.17
N ASP A 110 -15.86 4.99 -1.07
CA ASP A 110 -14.82 5.29 -2.06
C ASP A 110 -15.13 4.65 -3.40
N PHE A 111 -15.60 3.40 -3.41
CA PHE A 111 -16.04 2.73 -4.63
C PHE A 111 -17.25 3.42 -5.26
N ILE A 112 -18.23 3.82 -4.45
CA ILE A 112 -19.41 4.55 -4.93
C ILE A 112 -18.99 5.88 -5.56
N LYS A 113 -18.16 6.64 -4.88
CA LYS A 113 -17.68 7.95 -5.33
C LYS A 113 -16.88 7.88 -6.63
N ASN A 114 -16.10 6.83 -6.83
CA ASN A 114 -15.24 6.65 -8.00
C ASN A 114 -15.92 5.86 -9.14
N SER A 115 -17.14 5.38 -8.95
CA SER A 115 -17.93 4.73 -9.99
C SER A 115 -18.58 5.77 -10.92
N THR A 116 -18.85 5.40 -12.16
CA THR A 116 -19.45 6.31 -13.14
C THR A 116 -20.94 6.56 -12.91
N ASN A 117 -21.62 5.63 -12.25
CA ASN A 117 -23.07 5.64 -12.06
C ASN A 117 -23.51 5.47 -10.61
N GLY A 118 -22.59 5.58 -9.66
CA GLY A 118 -22.86 5.36 -8.24
C GLY A 118 -22.95 3.90 -7.83
N ASP A 119 -22.70 2.95 -8.74
CA ASP A 119 -22.69 1.51 -8.45
C ASP A 119 -21.31 1.06 -8.02
N GLY A 120 -21.00 1.24 -6.73
CA GLY A 120 -19.70 0.87 -6.17
C GLY A 120 -19.42 -0.62 -6.18
N LEU A 121 -20.45 -1.45 -6.03
CA LEU A 121 -20.28 -2.92 -6.08
C LEU A 121 -19.81 -3.38 -7.45
N SER A 122 -20.37 -2.82 -8.54
CA SER A 122 -19.91 -3.13 -9.89
C SER A 122 -18.47 -2.69 -10.12
N LEU A 123 -18.08 -1.55 -9.58
CA LEU A 123 -16.68 -1.09 -9.64
C LEU A 123 -15.75 -2.05 -8.88
N LEU A 124 -16.14 -2.51 -7.69
CA LEU A 124 -15.37 -3.49 -6.94
C LEU A 124 -15.16 -4.78 -7.75
N LYS A 125 -16.22 -5.30 -8.37
CA LYS A 125 -16.14 -6.49 -9.24
C LYS A 125 -15.17 -6.30 -10.40
N GLU A 126 -15.21 -5.14 -11.04
CA GLU A 126 -14.35 -4.79 -12.17
C GLU A 126 -12.89 -4.71 -11.78
N LEU A 127 -12.60 -4.12 -10.62
CA LEU A 127 -11.22 -3.85 -10.17
C LEU A 127 -10.53 -5.04 -9.52
N LEU A 128 -11.28 -6.05 -9.07
CA LEU A 128 -10.66 -7.24 -8.47
C LEU A 128 -9.75 -7.94 -9.46
N ILE A 129 -8.55 -8.30 -9.00
CA ILE A 129 -7.62 -9.11 -9.80
C ILE A 129 -8.18 -10.53 -9.99
N ASP A 130 -7.87 -11.15 -11.11
CA ASP A 130 -8.45 -12.45 -11.51
C ASP A 130 -8.26 -13.55 -10.49
N GLU A 131 -7.11 -13.59 -9.83
CA GLU A 131 -6.82 -14.54 -8.76
C GLU A 131 -7.82 -14.45 -7.61
N LEU A 132 -8.18 -13.21 -7.22
CA LEU A 132 -9.15 -12.99 -6.16
C LEU A 132 -10.59 -13.26 -6.62
N LYS A 133 -10.91 -12.99 -7.88
CA LYS A 133 -12.26 -13.28 -8.45
C LYS A 133 -12.62 -14.76 -8.31
N ASN A 134 -11.65 -15.63 -8.48
CA ASN A 134 -11.85 -17.08 -8.39
C ASN A 134 -12.13 -17.57 -6.95
N ASN A 135 -11.78 -16.78 -5.95
CA ASN A 135 -11.92 -17.12 -4.54
C ASN A 135 -13.10 -16.41 -3.86
N VAL A 136 -13.85 -15.58 -4.58
CA VAL A 136 -15.01 -14.86 -4.02
C VAL A 136 -16.27 -15.69 -4.23
N GLU A 137 -16.85 -16.17 -3.13
CA GLU A 137 -18.12 -16.91 -3.15
C GLU A 137 -19.31 -15.97 -3.36
N SER A 138 -19.27 -14.78 -2.77
CA SER A 138 -20.33 -13.79 -2.87
C SER A 138 -19.74 -12.38 -2.89
N TYR A 139 -19.96 -11.64 -3.96
CA TYR A 139 -19.55 -10.24 -4.06
C TYR A 139 -20.36 -9.35 -3.12
N GLU A 140 -21.62 -9.67 -2.89
CA GLU A 140 -22.49 -8.94 -1.96
C GLU A 140 -21.98 -9.08 -0.52
N ALA A 141 -21.54 -10.28 -0.11
CA ALA A 141 -20.95 -10.52 1.19
C ALA A 141 -19.61 -9.78 1.36
N LEU A 142 -18.77 -9.81 0.33
CA LEU A 142 -17.50 -9.07 0.30
C LEU A 142 -17.74 -7.56 0.44
N TRP A 143 -18.72 -7.04 -0.30
CA TRP A 143 -19.11 -5.64 -0.25
C TRP A 143 -19.59 -5.23 1.15
N ALA A 144 -20.42 -6.06 1.77
CA ALA A 144 -20.94 -5.80 3.12
C ALA A 144 -19.85 -5.80 4.19
N ASP A 145 -18.78 -6.59 3.98
CA ASP A 145 -17.69 -6.77 4.93
C ASP A 145 -16.57 -5.71 4.79
N LEU A 146 -16.60 -4.91 3.72
CA LEU A 146 -15.62 -3.85 3.51
C LEU A 146 -15.64 -2.83 4.65
N GLY A 147 -14.47 -2.54 5.19
CA GLY A 147 -14.30 -1.63 6.32
C GLY A 147 -14.46 -2.30 7.68
N TYR A 148 -14.80 -3.58 7.71
CA TYR A 148 -14.88 -4.38 8.94
C TYR A 148 -13.74 -5.41 8.99
N GLU A 149 -13.95 -6.63 8.49
CA GLU A 149 -12.91 -7.66 8.45
C GLU A 149 -12.13 -7.69 7.12
N THR A 150 -12.66 -7.03 6.10
CA THR A 150 -12.03 -6.96 4.77
C THR A 150 -11.50 -5.56 4.48
N ALA A 151 -10.24 -5.48 4.11
CA ALA A 151 -9.60 -4.26 3.62
C ALA A 151 -9.37 -4.36 2.11
N ALA A 152 -9.63 -3.28 1.40
CA ALA A 152 -9.37 -3.19 -0.04
C ALA A 152 -8.23 -2.20 -0.29
N PHE A 153 -7.06 -2.73 -0.65
CA PHE A 153 -5.92 -1.91 -1.06
C PHE A 153 -6.01 -1.67 -2.57
N VAL A 154 -6.08 -0.41 -2.97
CA VAL A 154 -6.34 -0.02 -4.37
C VAL A 154 -5.09 0.58 -5.00
N PHE A 155 -4.78 0.11 -6.19
CA PHE A 155 -3.62 0.51 -6.97
C PHE A 155 -4.06 0.96 -8.36
N LYS A 156 -3.26 1.83 -8.98
CA LYS A 156 -3.44 2.21 -10.39
C LYS A 156 -2.15 2.05 -11.17
N CYS A 157 -2.31 1.76 -12.45
CA CYS A 157 -1.22 1.67 -13.41
C CYS A 157 -0.61 3.03 -13.77
#